data_5e6b33976a98f7f28779d2e62ae6d5c6
#
_entry.id   5e6b33976a98f7f28779d2e62ae6d5c6
#
_cell.length_a   1.000
_cell.length_b   1.000
_cell.length_c   1.000
_cell.angle_alpha   90.00
_cell.angle_beta   90.00
_cell.angle_gamma   90.00
#
_symmetry.space_group_name_H-M   'P 1'
#
loop_
_entity.id
_entity.type
_entity.pdbx_description
1 polymer ?
#
loop_
_entity_poly.entity_id
_entity_poly.type
_entity_poly.pdbx_seq_one_letter_code
_entity_poly.pdbx_strand_id
1 'polypeptide(L)'
;MKDDAYASASSDDKSNVGAGTFDHEFLRKLSFRKGDVTMSENNIVTDGNEPGRKAEMNTKAMYRLSYGLFVCTVKNGKKTNGCIINTAIQVASSPNRISIAVNKANYTHDMLKETGRCNVSVISTEAEFELFKHFGFQSGRDVDKFDESFNAKDYRIAENDIPYITKGTNAYFSLEVKESVDLGSHTLFICEPVMMEVLSDAASCTYEYYQKNIKPKPQPVGKTATGKTVWRCTICGYEWEGEELPDDFICPICKHPKADFEKIIR
;
A
#
# COMPACT_ATOMS: atom_id res chain seq x y z
N MET A 1 -10.63 19.49 62.96
CA MET A 1 -11.66 18.59 63.53
C MET A 1 -12.24 17.79 62.38
N LYS A 2 -11.95 16.51 62.46
CA LYS A 2 -12.60 15.35 61.83
C LYS A 2 -12.50 15.29 60.30
N ASP A 3 -11.65 14.50 59.69
CA ASP A 3 -11.40 13.01 59.73
C ASP A 3 -12.42 12.21 58.91
N ASP A 4 -11.83 11.44 58.01
CA ASP A 4 -12.26 10.11 57.50
C ASP A 4 -13.41 10.08 56.48
N ALA A 5 -13.34 9.32 55.38
CA ALA A 5 -12.86 7.95 55.25
C ALA A 5 -12.63 7.56 53.80
N TYR A 6 -11.60 6.84 53.62
CA TYR A 6 -11.25 6.00 52.48
C TYR A 6 -12.18 4.78 52.48
N ALA A 7 -12.84 4.47 51.36
CA ALA A 7 -13.47 3.20 51.15
C ALA A 7 -13.00 2.57 49.88
N SER A 8 -12.19 1.54 50.03
CA SER A 8 -11.75 0.59 49.02
C SER A 8 -12.94 -0.26 48.53
N ALA A 9 -13.05 -0.41 47.22
CA ALA A 9 -13.81 -1.53 46.64
C ALA A 9 -12.96 -2.20 45.58
N SER A 10 -12.48 -3.36 45.92
CA SER A 10 -11.95 -4.38 45.04
C SER A 10 -13.10 -5.02 44.27
N SER A 11 -12.97 -5.19 42.97
CA SER A 11 -13.59 -6.32 42.27
C SER A 11 -12.78 -6.61 41.00
N ASP A 12 -12.16 -7.75 41.05
CA ASP A 12 -11.60 -8.48 39.92
C ASP A 12 -12.63 -8.66 38.82
N ASP A 13 -12.28 -8.26 37.59
CA ASP A 13 -12.81 -8.94 36.41
C ASP A 13 -11.70 -9.03 35.38
N LYS A 14 -11.08 -10.21 35.34
CA LYS A 14 -10.07 -10.61 34.37
C LYS A 14 -10.80 -11.21 33.17
N SER A 15 -11.16 -10.39 32.18
CA SER A 15 -11.42 -10.92 30.86
C SER A 15 -10.11 -10.99 30.08
N ASN A 16 -9.58 -12.19 30.06
CA ASN A 16 -8.36 -12.62 29.39
C ASN A 16 -8.61 -12.64 27.87
N VAL A 17 -8.22 -11.55 27.16
CA VAL A 17 -8.09 -11.59 25.71
C VAL A 17 -6.64 -11.97 25.42
N GLY A 18 -6.44 -13.23 25.00
CA GLY A 18 -5.14 -13.78 24.69
C GLY A 18 -4.41 -12.99 23.60
N ALA A 19 -3.50 -12.14 24.02
CA ALA A 19 -2.40 -11.68 23.16
C ALA A 19 -1.54 -12.91 22.88
N GLY A 20 -1.54 -13.39 21.63
CA GLY A 20 -0.63 -14.42 21.16
C GLY A 20 0.80 -13.97 21.41
N THR A 21 1.41 -14.47 22.46
CA THR A 21 2.84 -14.33 22.72
C THR A 21 3.56 -15.11 21.64
N PHE A 22 4.15 -14.39 20.67
CA PHE A 22 5.15 -14.98 19.78
C PHE A 22 6.28 -15.55 20.64
N ASP A 23 6.51 -16.86 20.49
CA ASP A 23 7.51 -17.60 21.22
C ASP A 23 8.91 -17.05 20.91
N HIS A 24 9.49 -16.35 21.86
CA HIS A 24 10.84 -15.80 21.80
C HIS A 24 11.93 -16.89 21.58
N GLU A 25 11.61 -18.14 21.86
CA GLU A 25 12.53 -19.27 21.67
C GLU A 25 12.63 -19.70 20.20
N PHE A 26 11.55 -19.53 19.43
CA PHE A 26 11.55 -19.77 17.99
C PHE A 26 12.48 -18.78 17.24
N LEU A 27 12.52 -17.51 17.66
CA LEU A 27 13.37 -16.49 17.04
C LEU A 27 14.85 -16.64 17.39
N ARG A 28 15.18 -17.23 18.53
CA ARG A 28 16.58 -17.51 18.92
C ARG A 28 17.24 -18.60 18.07
N LYS A 29 16.48 -19.51 17.48
CA LYS A 29 16.99 -20.58 16.60
C LYS A 29 17.29 -20.10 15.18
N LEU A 30 16.89 -18.89 14.80
CA LEU A 30 17.20 -18.24 13.51
C LEU A 30 18.45 -17.34 13.55
N SER A 31 19.25 -17.40 14.61
CA SER A 31 20.53 -16.69 14.72
C SER A 31 21.54 -17.30 13.75
N PHE A 32 21.69 -16.70 12.59
CA PHE A 32 22.80 -16.98 11.67
C PHE A 32 24.12 -16.61 12.35
N ARG A 33 25.00 -17.60 12.52
CA ARG A 33 26.39 -17.37 12.92
C ARG A 33 27.07 -16.54 11.84
N LYS A 34 27.75 -15.44 12.22
CA LYS A 34 28.72 -14.77 11.37
C LYS A 34 29.85 -15.79 11.05
N GLY A 35 29.91 -16.21 9.80
CA GLY A 35 30.96 -17.06 9.24
C GLY A 35 30.79 -17.09 7.74
N ASP A 36 31.70 -16.46 7.06
CA ASP A 36 32.10 -16.57 5.66
C ASP A 36 31.03 -17.05 4.65
N VAL A 37 30.32 -16.09 4.03
CA VAL A 37 29.62 -16.35 2.78
C VAL A 37 30.61 -16.15 1.64
N THR A 38 31.37 -17.19 1.31
CA THR A 38 31.91 -17.33 -0.04
C THR A 38 30.75 -17.74 -0.94
N MET A 39 30.35 -16.88 -1.86
CA MET A 39 29.44 -17.24 -2.94
C MET A 39 30.13 -18.30 -3.82
N SER A 40 29.78 -19.56 -3.60
CA SER A 40 30.04 -20.65 -4.54
C SER A 40 28.86 -20.67 -5.49
N GLU A 41 29.11 -20.28 -6.74
CA GLU A 41 28.27 -20.64 -7.88
C GLU A 41 28.17 -22.16 -7.95
N ASN A 42 26.95 -22.68 -8.02
CA ASN A 42 26.54 -24.07 -8.21
C ASN A 42 26.01 -24.81 -6.97
N ASN A 43 24.73 -24.59 -6.69
CA ASN A 43 23.87 -25.63 -6.14
C ASN A 43 22.64 -25.80 -7.06
N ILE A 44 22.86 -26.59 -8.12
CA ILE A 44 21.80 -27.19 -8.92
C ILE A 44 21.28 -28.37 -8.10
N VAL A 45 20.09 -28.23 -7.51
CA VAL A 45 19.33 -29.39 -7.03
C VAL A 45 18.76 -30.06 -8.28
N THR A 46 19.42 -31.10 -8.75
CA THR A 46 18.90 -31.95 -9.81
C THR A 46 17.93 -32.95 -9.19
N ASP A 47 16.64 -32.68 -9.33
CA ASP A 47 15.62 -33.72 -9.31
C ASP A 47 15.82 -34.57 -10.58
N GLY A 48 16.06 -35.86 -10.38
CA GLY A 48 16.48 -36.78 -11.46
C GLY A 48 15.37 -37.01 -12.49
N ASN A 49 15.34 -36.16 -13.51
CA ASN A 49 14.96 -36.53 -14.88
C ASN A 49 15.16 -35.33 -15.81
N GLU A 50 16.07 -35.53 -16.78
CA GLU A 50 16.48 -34.68 -17.91
C GLU A 50 17.56 -33.63 -17.66
N PRO A 51 18.74 -33.76 -18.29
CA PRO A 51 19.79 -32.78 -18.28
C PRO A 51 19.44 -31.65 -19.27
N GLY A 52 19.29 -30.39 -18.77
CA GLY A 52 19.35 -29.22 -19.62
C GLY A 52 18.20 -28.23 -19.59
N ARG A 53 17.13 -28.43 -18.82
CA ARG A 53 16.06 -27.44 -18.72
C ARG A 53 16.43 -26.36 -17.71
N LYS A 54 16.85 -25.18 -18.20
CA LYS A 54 16.89 -23.99 -17.34
C LYS A 54 15.47 -23.74 -16.83
N ALA A 55 15.28 -23.73 -15.51
CA ALA A 55 13.98 -23.40 -14.91
C ALA A 55 13.56 -22.01 -15.38
N GLU A 56 12.46 -21.92 -16.13
CA GLU A 56 11.91 -20.67 -16.59
C GLU A 56 11.27 -19.94 -15.38
N MET A 57 11.65 -18.67 -15.20
CA MET A 57 11.13 -17.88 -14.09
C MET A 57 9.65 -17.57 -14.31
N ASN A 58 8.79 -18.08 -13.43
CA ASN A 58 7.35 -17.79 -13.46
C ASN A 58 7.05 -16.52 -12.65
N THR A 59 6.97 -15.39 -13.33
CA THR A 59 6.71 -14.07 -12.72
C THR A 59 5.35 -13.98 -12.01
N LYS A 60 4.41 -14.90 -12.30
CA LYS A 60 3.11 -14.96 -11.59
C LYS A 60 3.26 -15.30 -10.10
N ALA A 61 4.42 -15.79 -9.67
CA ALA A 61 4.72 -15.98 -8.25
C ALA A 61 4.62 -14.66 -7.44
N MET A 62 4.89 -13.49 -8.07
CA MET A 62 4.75 -12.18 -7.43
C MET A 62 3.32 -11.88 -6.97
N TYR A 63 2.31 -12.42 -7.65
CA TYR A 63 0.89 -12.26 -7.26
C TYR A 63 0.50 -13.08 -6.00
N ARG A 64 1.41 -13.87 -5.45
CA ARG A 64 1.19 -14.61 -4.19
C ARG A 64 1.63 -13.82 -2.96
N LEU A 65 2.33 -12.69 -3.16
CA LEU A 65 2.67 -11.79 -2.07
C LEU A 65 1.41 -11.08 -1.57
N SER A 66 1.23 -11.05 -0.25
CA SER A 66 0.13 -10.29 0.37
C SER A 66 0.55 -8.84 0.59
N TYR A 67 -0.34 -7.93 0.22
CA TYR A 67 -0.16 -6.50 0.40
C TYR A 67 -1.36 -5.90 1.13
N GLY A 68 -1.09 -4.93 2.02
CA GLY A 68 -2.10 -3.99 2.47
C GLY A 68 -2.37 -2.92 1.41
N LEU A 69 -3.24 -1.97 1.72
CA LEU A 69 -3.47 -0.76 0.92
C LEU A 69 -3.53 0.46 1.83
N PHE A 70 -2.88 1.52 1.41
CA PHE A 70 -2.67 2.71 2.23
C PHE A 70 -2.76 3.97 1.39
N VAL A 71 -3.18 5.08 2.02
CA VAL A 71 -3.00 6.41 1.46
C VAL A 71 -1.78 7.04 2.11
N CYS A 72 -0.75 7.32 1.33
CA CYS A 72 0.42 8.08 1.76
C CYS A 72 0.23 9.54 1.40
N THR A 73 0.22 10.43 2.39
CA THR A 73 0.05 11.88 2.24
C THR A 73 1.29 12.62 2.65
N VAL A 74 1.60 13.71 1.96
CA VAL A 74 2.76 14.58 2.18
C VAL A 74 2.33 16.03 1.99
N LYS A 75 2.94 16.94 2.76
CA LYS A 75 2.79 18.39 2.58
C LYS A 75 4.16 19.04 2.45
N ASN A 76 4.32 19.88 1.43
CA ASN A 76 5.50 20.70 1.20
C ASN A 76 5.07 22.14 0.99
N GLY A 77 5.35 22.98 1.97
CA GLY A 77 4.88 24.36 2.00
C GLY A 77 3.34 24.44 1.93
N LYS A 78 2.81 25.07 0.87
CA LYS A 78 1.36 25.18 0.65
C LYS A 78 0.77 24.01 -0.13
N LYS A 79 1.60 23.16 -0.77
CA LYS A 79 1.13 22.04 -1.59
C LYS A 79 0.98 20.81 -0.72
N THR A 80 -0.20 20.22 -0.79
CA THR A 80 -0.52 18.92 -0.20
C THR A 80 -0.77 17.91 -1.30
N ASN A 81 -0.33 16.67 -1.13
CA ASN A 81 -0.60 15.60 -2.09
C ASN A 81 -0.69 14.26 -1.37
N GLY A 82 -1.25 13.27 -2.07
CA GLY A 82 -1.29 11.88 -1.61
C GLY A 82 -1.35 10.91 -2.77
N CYS A 83 -0.97 9.67 -2.50
CA CYS A 83 -1.10 8.55 -3.44
C CYS A 83 -1.42 7.24 -2.71
N ILE A 84 -1.98 6.29 -3.44
CA ILE A 84 -2.12 4.92 -2.96
C ILE A 84 -0.77 4.22 -3.02
N ILE A 85 -0.42 3.54 -1.93
CA ILE A 85 0.71 2.59 -1.86
C ILE A 85 0.21 1.24 -1.34
N ASN A 86 0.91 0.17 -1.66
CA ASN A 86 0.58 -1.19 -1.20
C ASN A 86 1.67 -1.80 -0.31
N THR A 87 2.71 -1.05 -0.02
CA THR A 87 3.90 -1.51 0.70
C THR A 87 4.15 -0.60 1.90
N ALA A 88 3.45 -0.87 3.00
CA ALA A 88 3.79 -0.33 4.31
C ALA A 88 3.79 -1.50 5.30
N ILE A 89 4.93 -1.78 5.91
CA ILE A 89 5.09 -2.87 6.89
C ILE A 89 6.00 -2.46 8.03
N GLN A 90 5.74 -2.97 9.22
CA GLN A 90 6.67 -2.88 10.34
C GLN A 90 7.88 -3.78 10.06
N VAL A 91 9.09 -3.22 10.13
CA VAL A 91 10.34 -3.95 9.86
C VAL A 91 11.24 -4.08 11.08
N ALA A 92 10.97 -3.32 12.14
CA ALA A 92 11.63 -3.45 13.43
C ALA A 92 10.69 -3.00 14.55
N SER A 93 10.87 -3.53 15.77
CA SER A 93 10.07 -3.20 16.95
C SER A 93 10.86 -2.42 18.02
N SER A 94 12.19 -2.48 18.01
CA SER A 94 13.04 -1.74 18.94
C SER A 94 14.36 -1.34 18.27
N PRO A 95 14.50 -0.10 17.83
CA PRO A 95 13.46 0.94 17.76
C PRO A 95 12.38 0.59 16.73
N ASN A 96 11.17 1.13 16.91
CA ASN A 96 10.07 0.87 16.00
C ASN A 96 10.37 1.48 14.63
N ARG A 97 10.22 0.66 13.57
CA ARG A 97 10.47 1.09 12.18
C ARG A 97 9.39 0.55 11.25
N ILE A 98 8.94 1.42 10.36
CA ILE A 98 8.01 1.09 9.27
C ILE A 98 8.74 1.36 7.97
N SER A 99 8.70 0.41 7.03
CA SER A 99 9.15 0.63 5.66
C SER A 99 7.97 0.92 4.75
N ILE A 100 8.14 1.88 3.84
CA ILE A 100 7.22 2.17 2.75
C ILE A 100 7.98 2.23 1.43
N ALA A 101 7.43 1.68 0.36
CA ALA A 101 8.00 1.83 -0.98
C ALA A 101 7.08 2.72 -1.82
N VAL A 102 7.64 3.80 -2.37
CA VAL A 102 6.89 4.78 -3.17
C VAL A 102 7.46 4.83 -4.58
N ASN A 103 6.59 4.70 -5.58
CA ASN A 103 6.97 4.77 -6.99
C ASN A 103 7.49 6.18 -7.34
N LYS A 104 8.65 6.26 -8.00
CA LYS A 104 9.27 7.51 -8.42
C LYS A 104 8.45 8.31 -9.44
N ALA A 105 7.52 7.67 -10.16
CA ALA A 105 6.59 8.37 -11.03
C ALA A 105 5.53 9.18 -10.27
N ASN A 106 5.28 8.87 -8.99
CA ASN A 106 4.32 9.60 -8.16
C ASN A 106 4.88 10.93 -7.68
N TYR A 107 4.12 12.00 -7.81
CA TYR A 107 4.52 13.31 -7.28
C TYR A 107 4.71 13.28 -5.75
N THR A 108 3.94 12.46 -5.04
CA THR A 108 4.11 12.22 -3.59
C THR A 108 5.52 11.73 -3.25
N HIS A 109 6.17 10.94 -4.13
CA HIS A 109 7.54 10.48 -3.95
C HIS A 109 8.52 11.65 -3.84
N ASP A 110 8.44 12.61 -4.78
CA ASP A 110 9.37 13.74 -4.82
C ASP A 110 9.18 14.63 -3.59
N MET A 111 7.92 14.90 -3.22
CA MET A 111 7.59 15.65 -2.02
C MET A 111 8.11 14.95 -0.75
N LEU A 112 7.95 13.62 -0.63
CA LEU A 112 8.43 12.85 0.50
C LEU A 112 9.96 12.86 0.60
N LYS A 113 10.63 12.72 -0.55
CA LYS A 113 12.09 12.77 -0.60
C LYS A 113 12.65 14.12 -0.15
N GLU A 114 11.93 15.20 -0.46
CA GLU A 114 12.31 16.57 -0.10
C GLU A 114 12.01 16.88 1.38
N THR A 115 10.83 16.47 1.89
CA THR A 115 10.37 16.85 3.23
C THR A 115 10.77 15.88 4.33
N GLY A 116 11.01 14.61 3.99
CA GLY A 116 11.33 13.55 4.94
C GLY A 116 10.18 13.17 5.88
N ARG A 117 8.94 13.62 5.63
CA ARG A 117 7.78 13.38 6.50
C ARG A 117 6.53 13.05 5.70
N CYS A 118 5.73 12.11 6.20
CA CYS A 118 4.44 11.76 5.63
C CYS A 118 3.48 11.23 6.69
N ASN A 119 2.20 11.15 6.32
CA ASN A 119 1.23 10.33 7.03
C ASN A 119 0.84 9.15 6.16
N VAL A 120 0.62 8.00 6.78
CA VAL A 120 0.14 6.78 6.12
C VAL A 120 -1.16 6.35 6.79
N SER A 121 -2.28 6.44 6.05
CA SER A 121 -3.59 5.99 6.51
C SER A 121 -3.85 4.59 6.00
N VAL A 122 -4.18 3.67 6.90
CA VAL A 122 -4.48 2.26 6.58
C VAL A 122 -5.91 2.18 6.05
N ILE A 123 -6.06 1.77 4.80
CA ILE A 123 -7.38 1.63 4.18
C ILE A 123 -8.11 0.43 4.79
N SER A 124 -9.37 0.62 5.13
CA SER A 124 -10.25 -0.42 5.68
C SER A 124 -11.08 -1.09 4.59
N THR A 125 -11.73 -2.20 4.94
CA THR A 125 -12.69 -2.90 4.07
C THR A 125 -13.96 -2.10 3.79
N GLU A 126 -14.19 -1.01 4.53
CA GLU A 126 -15.31 -0.10 4.36
C GLU A 126 -15.02 1.02 3.33
N ALA A 127 -13.80 1.06 2.78
CA ALA A 127 -13.43 2.05 1.78
C ALA A 127 -14.22 1.88 0.49
N GLU A 128 -14.70 3.00 -0.06
CA GLU A 128 -15.36 3.05 -1.35
C GLU A 128 -14.34 3.19 -2.49
N PHE A 129 -14.69 2.77 -3.71
CA PHE A 129 -13.80 2.87 -4.88
C PHE A 129 -13.36 4.31 -5.18
N GLU A 130 -14.17 5.30 -4.84
CA GLU A 130 -13.85 6.72 -5.04
C GLU A 130 -12.56 7.15 -4.30
N LEU A 131 -12.25 6.58 -3.13
CA LEU A 131 -10.98 6.84 -2.43
C LEU A 131 -9.78 6.41 -3.28
N PHE A 132 -9.87 5.22 -3.88
CA PHE A 132 -8.81 4.69 -4.75
C PHE A 132 -8.68 5.49 -6.04
N LYS A 133 -9.79 5.89 -6.63
CA LYS A 133 -9.83 6.73 -7.82
C LYS A 133 -9.19 8.10 -7.54
N HIS A 134 -9.55 8.71 -6.42
CA HIS A 134 -9.05 10.03 -6.03
C HIS A 134 -7.54 10.03 -5.80
N PHE A 135 -7.01 9.08 -5.02
CA PHE A 135 -5.58 9.06 -4.68
C PHE A 135 -4.72 8.22 -5.62
N GLY A 136 -5.29 7.27 -6.35
CA GLY A 136 -4.56 6.30 -7.17
C GLY A 136 -4.55 6.59 -8.68
N PHE A 137 -5.59 7.22 -9.24
CA PHE A 137 -5.77 7.30 -10.69
C PHE A 137 -5.58 8.69 -11.28
N GLN A 138 -5.09 9.63 -10.51
CA GLN A 138 -4.76 10.97 -10.98
C GLN A 138 -3.43 11.43 -10.37
N SER A 139 -2.72 12.31 -11.10
CA SER A 139 -1.44 12.84 -10.66
C SER A 139 -1.63 14.14 -9.88
N GLY A 140 -0.97 14.28 -8.72
CA GLY A 140 -0.91 15.56 -8.00
C GLY A 140 -0.08 16.64 -8.70
N ARG A 141 0.54 16.33 -9.86
CA ARG A 141 1.14 17.34 -10.75
C ARG A 141 0.07 18.08 -11.55
N ASP A 142 -1.02 17.38 -11.87
CA ASP A 142 -2.06 17.87 -12.76
C ASP A 142 -3.29 18.41 -12.00
N VAL A 143 -3.53 17.85 -10.78
CA VAL A 143 -4.70 18.22 -9.95
C VAL A 143 -4.28 18.49 -8.52
N ASP A 144 -5.08 19.31 -7.81
CA ASP A 144 -4.99 19.44 -6.36
C ASP A 144 -5.94 18.41 -5.71
N LYS A 145 -5.38 17.41 -5.03
CA LYS A 145 -6.17 16.35 -4.40
C LYS A 145 -6.82 16.75 -3.07
N PHE A 146 -6.51 17.95 -2.59
CA PHE A 146 -7.07 18.50 -1.35
C PHE A 146 -7.79 19.83 -1.60
N ASP A 147 -8.27 20.04 -2.82
CA ASP A 147 -9.14 21.17 -3.16
C ASP A 147 -10.58 20.98 -2.62
N GLU A 148 -11.46 21.91 -2.93
CA GLU A 148 -12.86 21.90 -2.48
C GLU A 148 -13.66 20.67 -2.95
N SER A 149 -13.19 19.94 -3.96
CA SER A 149 -13.85 18.73 -4.47
C SER A 149 -13.65 17.52 -3.55
N PHE A 150 -12.59 17.52 -2.71
CA PHE A 150 -12.36 16.50 -1.71
C PHE A 150 -12.98 16.94 -0.37
N ASN A 151 -13.94 16.14 0.11
CA ASN A 151 -14.72 16.51 1.30
C ASN A 151 -13.82 16.68 2.54
N ALA A 152 -13.77 17.88 3.09
CA ALA A 152 -12.99 18.22 4.28
C ALA A 152 -13.34 17.39 5.53
N LYS A 153 -14.49 16.69 5.55
CA LYS A 153 -14.88 15.77 6.63
C LYS A 153 -14.20 14.40 6.52
N ASP A 154 -13.64 14.06 5.36
CA ASP A 154 -13.07 12.75 5.07
C ASP A 154 -11.58 12.67 5.45
N TYR A 155 -11.00 13.77 5.94
CA TYR A 155 -9.62 13.83 6.45
C TYR A 155 -9.50 14.75 7.66
N ARG A 156 -8.38 14.65 8.37
CA ARG A 156 -7.97 15.57 9.44
C ARG A 156 -6.51 15.97 9.25
N ILE A 157 -6.10 17.05 9.88
CA ILE A 157 -4.70 17.48 9.92
C ILE A 157 -4.08 16.94 11.20
N ALA A 158 -2.97 16.20 11.06
CA ALA A 158 -2.18 15.73 12.19
C ALA A 158 -1.29 16.82 12.77
N GLU A 159 -0.65 16.57 13.92
CA GLU A 159 0.27 17.51 14.58
C GLU A 159 1.46 17.92 13.71
N ASN A 160 1.87 17.07 12.77
CA ASN A 160 2.93 17.36 11.80
C ASN A 160 2.47 18.26 10.63
N ASP A 161 1.27 18.82 10.69
CA ASP A 161 0.62 19.66 9.67
C ASP A 161 0.37 18.96 8.32
N ILE A 162 0.37 17.61 8.29
CA ILE A 162 0.07 16.80 7.13
C ILE A 162 -1.32 16.17 7.31
N PRO A 163 -2.20 16.16 6.28
CA PRO A 163 -3.49 15.49 6.39
C PRO A 163 -3.33 13.96 6.49
N TYR A 164 -4.27 13.33 7.19
CA TYR A 164 -4.51 11.89 7.14
C TYR A 164 -5.98 11.62 6.86
N ILE A 165 -6.25 10.52 6.18
CA ILE A 165 -7.61 10.17 5.75
C ILE A 165 -8.32 9.47 6.90
N THR A 166 -9.57 9.86 7.15
CA THR A 166 -10.41 9.29 8.21
C THR A 166 -11.58 8.45 7.68
N LYS A 167 -12.12 8.79 6.49
CA LYS A 167 -13.19 8.01 5.87
C LYS A 167 -12.61 6.79 5.14
N GLY A 168 -13.12 5.59 5.46
CA GLY A 168 -12.67 4.36 4.82
C GLY A 168 -11.26 3.91 5.25
N THR A 169 -10.80 4.36 6.43
CA THR A 169 -9.53 3.96 7.04
C THR A 169 -9.72 3.55 8.48
N ASN A 170 -8.84 2.70 9.00
CA ASN A 170 -8.95 2.17 10.35
C ASN A 170 -7.78 2.55 11.27
N ALA A 171 -6.69 3.08 10.73
CA ALA A 171 -5.57 3.60 11.50
C ALA A 171 -4.77 4.60 10.67
N TYR A 172 -3.94 5.43 11.33
CA TYR A 172 -2.92 6.21 10.65
C TYR A 172 -1.60 6.25 11.44
N PHE A 173 -0.54 6.56 10.72
CA PHE A 173 0.81 6.72 11.21
C PHE A 173 1.40 8.03 10.70
N SER A 174 1.90 8.89 11.59
CA SER A 174 2.80 9.97 11.20
C SER A 174 4.23 9.46 11.21
N LEU A 175 4.91 9.60 10.08
CA LEU A 175 6.20 8.98 9.82
C LEU A 175 7.27 10.03 9.52
N GLU A 176 8.45 9.84 10.11
CA GLU A 176 9.68 10.54 9.75
C GLU A 176 10.64 9.59 9.05
N VAL A 177 11.14 9.97 7.88
CA VAL A 177 12.13 9.21 7.11
C VAL A 177 13.48 9.26 7.83
N LYS A 178 14.07 8.11 8.11
CA LYS A 178 15.43 7.99 8.68
C LYS A 178 16.44 7.57 7.62
N GLU A 179 16.04 6.69 6.70
CA GLU A 179 16.89 6.17 5.64
C GLU A 179 16.07 5.97 4.36
N SER A 180 16.74 5.97 3.23
CA SER A 180 16.12 5.64 1.95
C SER A 180 17.05 4.83 1.06
N VAL A 181 16.48 3.87 0.33
CA VAL A 181 17.21 3.00 -0.61
C VAL A 181 16.56 3.11 -1.99
N ASP A 182 17.38 3.38 -2.99
CA ASP A 182 16.95 3.41 -4.39
C ASP A 182 16.78 1.98 -4.92
N LEU A 183 15.57 1.66 -5.39
CA LEU A 183 15.22 0.35 -5.95
C LEU A 183 14.93 0.43 -7.47
N GLY A 184 15.44 1.45 -8.16
CA GLY A 184 15.19 1.70 -9.58
C GLY A 184 13.84 2.40 -9.79
N SER A 185 12.74 1.70 -9.95
CA SER A 185 11.39 2.27 -10.16
C SER A 185 10.78 2.89 -8.90
N HIS A 186 11.20 2.45 -7.72
CA HIS A 186 10.71 2.89 -6.41
C HIS A 186 11.87 3.34 -5.52
N THR A 187 11.53 4.12 -4.49
CA THR A 187 12.42 4.32 -3.35
C THR A 187 11.79 3.66 -2.12
N LEU A 188 12.57 2.83 -1.43
CA LEU A 188 12.21 2.31 -0.12
C LEU A 188 12.63 3.33 0.94
N PHE A 189 11.66 3.80 1.74
CA PHE A 189 11.90 4.67 2.87
C PHE A 189 11.77 3.86 4.16
N ILE A 190 12.76 3.94 5.03
CA ILE A 190 12.72 3.41 6.40
C ILE A 190 12.36 4.56 7.33
N CYS A 191 11.22 4.45 7.97
CA CYS A 191 10.62 5.53 8.73
C CYS A 191 10.49 5.18 10.21
N GLU A 192 10.57 6.20 11.05
CA GLU A 192 10.20 6.15 12.45
C GLU A 192 8.76 6.65 12.61
N PRO A 193 7.86 5.87 13.23
CA PRO A 193 6.55 6.36 13.59
C PRO A 193 6.68 7.31 14.79
N VAL A 194 6.23 8.56 14.61
CA VAL A 194 6.21 9.59 15.67
C VAL A 194 4.81 9.74 16.30
N MET A 195 3.78 9.30 15.59
CA MET A 195 2.40 9.21 16.07
C MET A 195 1.71 8.03 15.39
N MET A 196 0.85 7.34 16.12
CA MET A 196 0.03 6.23 15.64
C MET A 196 -1.33 6.26 16.34
N GLU A 197 -2.41 6.06 15.59
CA GLU A 197 -3.76 6.03 16.15
C GLU A 197 -4.63 5.01 15.41
N VAL A 198 -5.45 4.28 16.17
CA VAL A 198 -6.53 3.44 15.64
C VAL A 198 -7.78 4.31 15.48
N LEU A 199 -8.36 4.34 14.29
CA LEU A 199 -9.50 5.18 13.95
C LEU A 199 -10.84 4.40 13.99
N SER A 200 -10.81 3.10 13.74
CA SER A 200 -11.97 2.22 13.80
C SER A 200 -11.57 0.76 13.95
N ASP A 201 -12.55 -0.09 14.30
CA ASP A 201 -12.40 -1.55 14.42
C ASP A 201 -12.60 -2.29 13.09
N ALA A 202 -12.81 -1.56 11.97
CA ALA A 202 -12.97 -2.15 10.66
C ALA A 202 -11.70 -2.92 10.24
N ALA A 203 -11.86 -4.04 9.55
CA ALA A 203 -10.71 -4.82 9.06
C ALA A 203 -9.89 -4.02 8.03
N SER A 204 -8.57 -4.19 8.03
CA SER A 204 -7.69 -3.57 7.03
C SER A 204 -7.93 -4.18 5.65
N CYS A 205 -7.96 -3.33 4.63
CA CYS A 205 -8.12 -3.72 3.24
C CYS A 205 -6.82 -4.29 2.69
N THR A 206 -6.84 -5.55 2.25
CA THR A 206 -5.75 -6.13 1.48
C THR A 206 -5.91 -5.83 -0.01
N TYR A 207 -4.82 -5.91 -0.77
CA TYR A 207 -4.88 -5.77 -2.23
C TYR A 207 -5.81 -6.81 -2.87
N GLU A 208 -5.83 -8.04 -2.35
CA GLU A 208 -6.74 -9.10 -2.79
C GLU A 208 -8.21 -8.73 -2.52
N TYR A 209 -8.51 -8.22 -1.32
CA TYR A 209 -9.86 -7.78 -0.96
C TYR A 209 -10.34 -6.66 -1.90
N TYR A 210 -9.49 -5.66 -2.16
CA TYR A 210 -9.78 -4.58 -3.10
C TYR A 210 -10.14 -5.11 -4.49
N GLN A 211 -9.31 -6.01 -5.05
CA GLN A 211 -9.55 -6.59 -6.37
C GLN A 211 -10.86 -7.38 -6.46
N LYS A 212 -11.24 -8.09 -5.37
CA LYS A 212 -12.45 -8.92 -5.34
C LYS A 212 -13.72 -8.14 -5.05
N ASN A 213 -13.68 -7.15 -4.16
CA ASN A 213 -14.87 -6.57 -3.53
C ASN A 213 -15.09 -5.09 -3.82
N ILE A 214 -14.02 -4.29 -3.99
CA ILE A 214 -14.14 -2.83 -4.12
C ILE A 214 -13.96 -2.38 -5.58
N LYS A 215 -12.96 -2.93 -6.28
CA LYS A 215 -12.68 -2.57 -7.67
C LYS A 215 -13.89 -2.93 -8.55
N PRO A 216 -14.42 -1.95 -9.35
CA PRO A 216 -15.50 -2.25 -10.28
C PRO A 216 -15.12 -3.40 -11.22
N LYS A 217 -15.97 -4.41 -11.27
CA LYS A 217 -15.80 -5.49 -12.25
C LYS A 217 -16.20 -4.98 -13.63
N PRO A 218 -15.47 -5.38 -14.69
CA PRO A 218 -15.92 -5.10 -16.05
C PRO A 218 -17.35 -5.61 -16.21
N GLN A 219 -18.27 -4.71 -16.55
CA GLN A 219 -19.62 -5.13 -16.89
C GLN A 219 -19.52 -6.06 -18.10
N PRO A 220 -20.18 -7.24 -18.10
CA PRO A 220 -20.31 -8.00 -19.32
C PRO A 220 -20.99 -7.09 -20.35
N VAL A 221 -20.27 -6.76 -21.40
CA VAL A 221 -20.81 -5.92 -22.48
C VAL A 221 -21.99 -6.65 -23.07
N GLY A 222 -23.21 -6.13 -22.84
CA GLY A 222 -24.39 -6.61 -23.51
C GLY A 222 -24.11 -6.62 -25.03
N LYS A 223 -24.53 -7.69 -25.73
CA LYS A 223 -24.27 -7.93 -27.16
C LYS A 223 -24.99 -6.90 -28.07
N THR A 224 -24.60 -5.65 -28.00
CA THR A 224 -24.81 -4.68 -29.05
C THR A 224 -23.47 -4.41 -29.71
N ALA A 225 -22.96 -5.41 -30.41
CA ALA A 225 -21.70 -5.29 -31.13
C ALA A 225 -21.88 -4.29 -32.28
N THR A 226 -21.36 -3.09 -32.12
CA THR A 226 -21.20 -2.10 -33.21
C THR A 226 -19.95 -2.40 -34.04
N GLY A 227 -19.23 -3.51 -33.74
CA GLY A 227 -18.01 -3.93 -34.44
C GLY A 227 -16.77 -3.08 -34.11
N LYS A 228 -16.82 -2.16 -33.15
CA LYS A 228 -15.67 -1.34 -32.77
C LYS A 228 -14.75 -2.06 -31.81
N THR A 229 -13.47 -2.04 -32.12
CA THR A 229 -12.41 -2.52 -31.21
C THR A 229 -12.07 -1.44 -30.19
N VAL A 230 -12.09 -1.83 -28.92
CA VAL A 230 -11.73 -0.98 -27.78
C VAL A 230 -10.71 -1.74 -26.89
N TRP A 231 -9.68 -1.06 -26.47
CA TRP A 231 -8.71 -1.58 -25.52
C TRP A 231 -8.97 -0.98 -24.13
N ARG A 232 -9.23 -1.83 -23.15
CA ARG A 232 -9.51 -1.40 -21.77
C ARG A 232 -8.35 -1.71 -20.85
N CYS A 233 -7.87 -0.70 -20.13
CA CYS A 233 -6.92 -0.92 -19.04
C CYS A 233 -7.57 -1.74 -17.92
N THR A 234 -7.00 -2.89 -17.59
CA THR A 234 -7.51 -3.79 -16.54
C THR A 234 -7.29 -3.21 -15.13
N ILE A 235 -6.42 -2.20 -15.02
CA ILE A 235 -6.08 -1.56 -13.75
C ILE A 235 -7.07 -0.46 -13.39
N CYS A 236 -7.31 0.53 -14.29
CA CYS A 236 -8.14 1.69 -14.00
C CYS A 236 -9.44 1.78 -14.80
N GLY A 237 -9.65 0.88 -15.77
CA GLY A 237 -10.83 0.89 -16.62
C GLY A 237 -10.78 1.92 -17.76
N TYR A 238 -9.68 2.66 -17.96
CA TYR A 238 -9.52 3.57 -19.09
C TYR A 238 -9.68 2.80 -20.40
N GLU A 239 -10.42 3.37 -21.35
CA GLU A 239 -10.69 2.78 -22.66
C GLU A 239 -10.03 3.60 -23.76
N TRP A 240 -9.40 2.90 -24.68
CA TRP A 240 -8.80 3.44 -25.89
C TRP A 240 -9.46 2.78 -27.11
N GLU A 241 -9.96 3.57 -28.07
CA GLU A 241 -10.60 3.07 -29.28
C GLU A 241 -9.57 2.95 -30.42
N GLY A 242 -9.48 1.79 -31.04
CA GLY A 242 -8.60 1.52 -32.17
C GLY A 242 -8.38 0.03 -32.37
N GLU A 243 -8.02 -0.36 -33.60
CA GLU A 243 -7.81 -1.77 -33.97
C GLU A 243 -6.62 -2.39 -33.23
N GLU A 244 -5.53 -1.64 -33.05
CA GLU A 244 -4.31 -2.06 -32.38
C GLU A 244 -3.82 -1.00 -31.42
N LEU A 245 -3.51 -1.42 -30.20
CA LEU A 245 -2.88 -0.56 -29.20
C LEU A 245 -1.37 -0.46 -29.50
N PRO A 246 -0.76 0.74 -29.60
CA PRO A 246 0.68 0.90 -29.80
C PRO A 246 1.52 0.09 -28.81
N ASP A 247 2.69 -0.41 -29.23
CA ASP A 247 3.53 -1.25 -28.37
C ASP A 247 4.09 -0.51 -27.16
N ASP A 248 4.34 0.77 -27.31
CA ASP A 248 4.82 1.69 -26.27
C ASP A 248 3.70 2.41 -25.51
N PHE A 249 2.44 1.99 -25.71
CA PHE A 249 1.30 2.66 -25.10
C PHE A 249 1.35 2.57 -23.58
N ILE A 250 1.24 3.73 -22.94
CA ILE A 250 1.14 3.88 -21.49
C ILE A 250 -0.24 4.45 -21.16
N CYS A 251 -0.96 3.81 -20.25
CA CYS A 251 -2.25 4.31 -19.79
C CYS A 251 -2.14 5.77 -19.31
N PRO A 252 -2.90 6.72 -19.88
CA PRO A 252 -2.81 8.12 -19.48
C PRO A 252 -3.24 8.36 -18.03
N ILE A 253 -4.08 7.45 -17.50
CA ILE A 253 -4.65 7.58 -16.16
C ILE A 253 -3.70 6.95 -15.11
N CYS A 254 -3.41 5.65 -15.21
CA CYS A 254 -2.67 4.92 -14.16
C CYS A 254 -1.22 4.59 -14.53
N LYS A 255 -0.76 5.03 -15.71
CA LYS A 255 0.61 4.86 -16.22
C LYS A 255 1.06 3.40 -16.39
N HIS A 256 0.13 2.46 -16.46
CA HIS A 256 0.42 1.05 -16.73
C HIS A 256 0.65 0.80 -18.23
N PRO A 257 1.52 -0.16 -18.58
CA PRO A 257 1.89 -0.45 -19.98
C PRO A 257 0.78 -1.20 -20.73
N LYS A 258 0.95 -1.34 -22.05
CA LYS A 258 0.06 -2.08 -22.95
C LYS A 258 -0.29 -3.50 -22.43
N ALA A 259 0.63 -4.18 -21.76
CA ALA A 259 0.41 -5.51 -21.21
C ALA A 259 -0.76 -5.61 -20.20
N ASP A 260 -1.17 -4.48 -19.62
CA ASP A 260 -2.29 -4.37 -18.70
C ASP A 260 -3.59 -3.94 -19.40
N PHE A 261 -3.67 -4.05 -20.74
CA PHE A 261 -4.87 -3.79 -21.52
C PHE A 261 -5.46 -5.08 -22.08
N GLU A 262 -6.77 -5.18 -22.08
CA GLU A 262 -7.55 -6.22 -22.73
C GLU A 262 -8.30 -5.69 -23.96
N LYS A 263 -8.32 -6.48 -25.04
CA LYS A 263 -9.07 -6.15 -26.25
C LYS A 263 -10.55 -6.51 -26.06
N ILE A 264 -11.42 -5.55 -26.30
CA ILE A 264 -12.88 -5.70 -26.21
C ILE A 264 -13.48 -5.35 -27.56
N ILE A 265 -14.43 -6.13 -28.06
CA ILE A 265 -15.21 -5.84 -29.26
C ILE A 265 -16.62 -5.40 -28.78
N ARG A 266 -17.03 -4.20 -29.12
CA ARG A 266 -18.36 -3.63 -28.81
C ARG A 266 -19.30 -3.67 -30.00
#